data_52871ae2a1a325fc078f0f35eb28e37a
#
_entry.id   52871ae2a1a325fc078f0f35eb28e37a
#
_cell.length_a   1.000
_cell.length_b   1.000
_cell.length_c   1.000
_cell.angle_alpha   90.00
_cell.angle_beta   90.00
_cell.angle_gamma   90.00
#
_symmetry.space_group_name_H-M   'P 1'
#
loop_
_entity.id
_entity.type
_entity.pdbx_description
1 polymer ?
#
loop_
_entity_poly.entity_id
_entity_poly.type
_entity_poly.pdbx_seq_one_letter_code
_entity_poly.pdbx_strand_id
1 'polypeptide(L)'
;DFLPVAGKQFPNVKSAAQELSQHKGTLLFSIMLGTNDSACTGPFGAPVEPVSYYTNMKTIVDELISLYPKCKIVIHQPIWYSPNTYNGAVYLAAGLKRLESYTPMLHKLIDHYTQTKPNQVFLGDTAASDFFRNNYQSYFTPENGNAGTFYLHPNKEGAKILGKYWAEAILKIM
;
A
#
# COMPACT_ATOMS: atom_id res chain seq x y z
N ASP A 1 -13.76 0.54 -2.20
CA ASP A 1 -13.88 -0.03 -3.57
C ASP A 1 -12.66 0.24 -4.43
N PHE A 2 -11.49 -0.30 -4.02
CA PHE A 2 -10.25 -0.10 -4.77
C PHE A 2 -10.34 -0.62 -6.22
N LEU A 3 -10.83 -1.82 -6.43
CA LEU A 3 -10.85 -2.41 -7.77
C LEU A 3 -11.78 -1.68 -8.76
N PRO A 4 -13.02 -1.27 -8.40
CA PRO A 4 -13.85 -0.45 -9.25
C PRO A 4 -13.31 0.97 -9.48
N VAL A 5 -12.71 1.59 -8.46
CA VAL A 5 -12.13 2.94 -8.55
C VAL A 5 -10.86 2.91 -9.40
N ALA A 6 -9.97 1.96 -9.17
CA ALA A 6 -8.77 1.76 -9.98
C ALA A 6 -9.14 1.45 -11.45
N GLY A 7 -10.18 0.67 -11.70
CA GLY A 7 -10.69 0.39 -13.05
C GLY A 7 -11.24 1.63 -13.77
N LYS A 8 -11.58 2.70 -13.07
CA LYS A 8 -11.99 3.98 -13.65
C LYS A 8 -10.84 4.95 -13.90
N GLN A 9 -9.88 5.00 -12.98
CA GLN A 9 -8.76 5.95 -13.01
C GLN A 9 -7.52 5.40 -13.71
N PHE A 10 -7.28 4.14 -13.55
CA PHE A 10 -6.15 3.44 -14.14
C PHE A 10 -6.73 2.36 -15.05
N PRO A 11 -6.48 2.44 -16.36
CA PRO A 11 -7.09 1.50 -17.26
C PRO A 11 -6.77 0.09 -16.79
N ASN A 12 -7.73 -0.47 -16.04
CA ASN A 12 -7.83 -1.89 -15.91
C ASN A 12 -6.71 -2.62 -15.16
N VAL A 13 -6.65 -2.50 -13.84
CA VAL A 13 -5.96 -3.51 -13.03
C VAL A 13 -6.43 -4.92 -13.45
N LYS A 14 -7.73 -5.12 -13.66
CA LYS A 14 -8.27 -6.42 -14.15
C LYS A 14 -7.81 -6.77 -15.56
N SER A 15 -7.83 -5.83 -16.52
CA SER A 15 -7.37 -6.12 -17.90
C SER A 15 -5.86 -6.33 -17.96
N ALA A 16 -5.08 -5.53 -17.25
CA ALA A 16 -3.61 -5.72 -17.17
C ALA A 16 -3.28 -7.08 -16.54
N ALA A 17 -3.95 -7.46 -15.45
CA ALA A 17 -3.76 -8.75 -14.84
C ALA A 17 -4.21 -9.91 -15.75
N GLN A 18 -5.31 -9.74 -16.48
CA GLN A 18 -5.78 -10.73 -17.45
C GLN A 18 -4.79 -10.90 -18.61
N GLU A 19 -4.24 -9.81 -19.14
CA GLU A 19 -3.22 -9.84 -20.17
C GLU A 19 -1.95 -10.54 -19.67
N LEU A 20 -1.43 -10.11 -18.51
CA LEU A 20 -0.25 -10.72 -17.89
C LEU A 20 -0.44 -12.20 -17.57
N SER A 21 -1.65 -12.63 -17.20
CA SER A 21 -1.94 -14.03 -16.87
C SER A 21 -1.84 -14.98 -18.08
N GLN A 22 -1.82 -14.45 -19.29
CA GLN A 22 -1.63 -15.23 -20.53
C GLN A 22 -0.16 -15.54 -20.80
N HIS A 23 0.78 -14.87 -20.13
CA HIS A 23 2.21 -15.13 -20.26
C HIS A 23 2.64 -16.30 -19.36
N LYS A 24 3.74 -16.96 -19.77
CA LYS A 24 4.36 -18.00 -18.94
C LYS A 24 4.96 -17.36 -17.69
N GLY A 25 4.69 -17.94 -16.54
CA GLY A 25 5.23 -17.49 -15.26
C GLY A 25 4.17 -17.39 -14.17
N THR A 26 4.59 -16.97 -12.98
CA THR A 26 3.70 -16.74 -11.86
C THR A 26 3.24 -15.28 -11.85
N LEU A 27 1.94 -15.05 -11.85
CA LEU A 27 1.38 -13.72 -11.68
C LEU A 27 1.62 -13.24 -10.25
N LEU A 28 2.29 -12.10 -10.10
CA LEU A 28 2.61 -11.49 -8.82
C LEU A 28 1.87 -10.14 -8.70
N PHE A 29 1.11 -9.98 -7.63
CA PHE A 29 0.54 -8.69 -7.22
C PHE A 29 1.38 -8.11 -6.09
N SER A 30 1.95 -6.92 -6.31
CA SER A 30 2.67 -6.14 -5.32
C SER A 30 1.80 -4.95 -4.91
N ILE A 31 1.37 -4.89 -3.64
CA ILE A 31 0.33 -3.99 -3.16
C ILE A 31 0.85 -3.15 -1.99
N MET A 32 0.70 -1.83 -2.07
CA MET A 32 0.88 -0.89 -0.96
C MET A 32 -0.31 0.09 -0.95
N LEU A 33 -1.23 -0.09 -0.03
CA LEU A 33 -2.43 0.73 0.15
C LEU A 33 -2.58 1.14 1.61
N GLY A 34 -3.30 2.25 1.87
CA GLY A 34 -3.59 2.72 3.22
C GLY A 34 -3.28 4.19 3.45
N THR A 35 -2.36 4.79 2.68
CA THR A 35 -1.99 6.20 2.86
C THR A 35 -3.23 7.10 2.74
N ASN A 36 -4.01 6.97 1.68
CA ASN A 36 -5.23 7.78 1.50
C ASN A 36 -6.33 7.41 2.50
N ASP A 37 -6.44 6.14 2.86
CA ASP A 37 -7.38 5.65 3.88
C ASP A 37 -7.12 6.28 5.26
N SER A 38 -5.86 6.62 5.55
CA SER A 38 -5.45 7.18 6.84
C SER A 38 -5.83 8.66 7.02
N ALA A 39 -6.18 9.38 5.97
CA ALA A 39 -6.58 10.80 6.06
C ALA A 39 -7.73 10.99 7.06
N CYS A 40 -7.73 12.11 7.79
CA CYS A 40 -8.83 12.50 8.68
C CYS A 40 -10.07 12.90 7.90
N THR A 41 -9.87 13.57 6.75
CA THR A 41 -10.89 13.84 5.75
C THR A 41 -10.27 13.74 4.38
N GLY A 42 -10.95 13.11 3.45
CA GLY A 42 -10.47 12.93 2.09
C GLY A 42 -11.56 12.36 1.19
N PRO A 43 -11.32 12.34 -0.11
CA PRO A 43 -12.22 11.68 -1.05
C PRO A 43 -12.27 10.17 -0.81
N PHE A 44 -13.33 9.54 -1.31
CA PHE A 44 -13.45 8.08 -1.37
C PHE A 44 -13.53 7.33 -0.03
N GLY A 45 -14.03 7.99 1.03
CA GLY A 45 -14.42 7.32 2.26
C GLY A 45 -13.39 7.35 3.39
N ALA A 46 -12.33 8.17 3.29
CA ALA A 46 -11.48 8.43 4.45
C ALA A 46 -12.23 9.25 5.52
N PRO A 47 -11.97 9.00 6.81
CA PRO A 47 -11.02 8.05 7.39
C PRO A 47 -11.50 6.59 7.34
N VAL A 48 -10.58 5.67 7.16
CA VAL A 48 -10.85 4.23 7.27
C VAL A 48 -10.28 3.70 8.59
N GLU A 49 -11.13 3.16 9.42
CA GLU A 49 -10.71 2.61 10.72
C GLU A 49 -9.93 1.28 10.54
N PRO A 50 -9.01 0.92 11.47
CA PRO A 50 -8.11 -0.23 11.30
C PRO A 50 -8.82 -1.55 11.00
N VAL A 51 -9.96 -1.81 11.63
CA VAL A 51 -10.74 -3.03 11.37
C VAL A 51 -11.34 -3.02 9.96
N SER A 52 -11.83 -1.87 9.51
CA SER A 52 -12.34 -1.70 8.15
C SER A 52 -11.21 -1.82 7.12
N TYR A 53 -10.03 -1.28 7.42
CA TYR A 53 -8.84 -1.46 6.58
C TYR A 53 -8.49 -2.94 6.40
N TYR A 54 -8.45 -3.72 7.48
CA TYR A 54 -8.25 -5.17 7.41
C TYR A 54 -9.29 -5.84 6.50
N THR A 55 -10.57 -5.51 6.70
CA THR A 55 -11.68 -6.10 5.93
C THR A 55 -11.57 -5.74 4.43
N ASN A 56 -11.26 -4.49 4.12
CA ASN A 56 -11.10 -4.02 2.75
C ASN A 56 -9.91 -4.71 2.07
N MET A 57 -8.77 -4.79 2.75
CA MET A 57 -7.58 -5.49 2.23
C MET A 57 -7.87 -6.98 2.01
N LYS A 58 -8.57 -7.62 2.95
CA LYS A 58 -8.99 -9.02 2.81
C LYS A 58 -9.90 -9.21 1.59
N THR A 59 -10.85 -8.32 1.37
CA THR A 59 -11.74 -8.37 0.20
C THR A 59 -10.96 -8.28 -1.12
N ILE A 60 -9.97 -7.37 -1.20
CA ILE A 60 -9.10 -7.25 -2.37
C ILE A 60 -8.32 -8.55 -2.61
N VAL A 61 -7.70 -9.08 -1.58
CA VAL A 61 -6.89 -10.31 -1.67
C VAL A 61 -7.75 -11.51 -2.06
N ASP A 62 -8.93 -11.69 -1.43
CA ASP A 62 -9.85 -12.77 -1.76
C ASP A 62 -10.31 -12.71 -3.23
N GLU A 63 -10.62 -11.51 -3.74
CA GLU A 63 -11.01 -11.33 -5.13
C GLU A 63 -9.85 -11.68 -6.09
N LEU A 64 -8.63 -11.24 -5.79
CA LEU A 64 -7.46 -11.58 -6.60
C LEU A 64 -7.18 -13.08 -6.62
N ILE A 65 -7.28 -13.75 -5.48
CA ILE A 65 -7.12 -15.21 -5.39
C ILE A 65 -8.23 -15.94 -6.15
N SER A 66 -9.48 -15.44 -6.09
CA SER A 66 -10.61 -16.01 -6.82
C SER A 66 -10.42 -15.92 -8.33
N LEU A 67 -9.95 -14.77 -8.81
CA LEU A 67 -9.73 -14.54 -10.25
C LEU A 67 -8.46 -15.24 -10.76
N TYR A 68 -7.42 -15.32 -9.93
CA TYR A 68 -6.10 -15.86 -10.26
C TYR A 68 -5.61 -16.85 -9.19
N PRO A 69 -6.14 -18.09 -9.16
CA PRO A 69 -5.89 -19.03 -8.05
C PRO A 69 -4.42 -19.42 -7.83
N LYS A 70 -3.55 -19.20 -8.83
CA LYS A 70 -2.12 -19.50 -8.76
C LYS A 70 -1.24 -18.26 -8.56
N CYS A 71 -1.84 -17.07 -8.35
CA CYS A 71 -1.07 -15.85 -8.14
C CYS A 71 -0.34 -15.87 -6.81
N LYS A 72 0.71 -15.07 -6.71
CA LYS A 72 1.32 -14.64 -5.45
C LYS A 72 0.95 -13.20 -5.17
N ILE A 73 0.74 -12.86 -3.92
CA ILE A 73 0.39 -11.50 -3.47
C ILE A 73 1.37 -11.08 -2.40
N VAL A 74 2.01 -9.93 -2.58
CA VAL A 74 2.91 -9.31 -1.62
C VAL A 74 2.30 -8.00 -1.17
N ILE A 75 2.10 -7.83 0.13
CA ILE A 75 1.52 -6.62 0.71
C ILE A 75 2.60 -5.88 1.48
N HIS A 76 2.96 -4.69 1.02
CA HIS A 76 3.95 -3.83 1.66
C HIS A 76 3.28 -2.91 2.67
N GLN A 77 3.99 -2.63 3.77
CA GLN A 77 3.58 -1.61 4.72
C GLN A 77 3.61 -0.24 4.04
N PRO A 78 2.56 0.59 4.18
CA PRO A 78 2.59 1.98 3.72
C PRO A 78 3.75 2.75 4.34
N ILE A 79 4.41 3.57 3.52
CA ILE A 79 5.52 4.39 4.00
C ILE A 79 5.01 5.58 4.82
N TRP A 80 5.87 6.07 5.71
CA TRP A 80 5.65 7.27 6.50
C TRP A 80 5.41 8.51 5.63
N TYR A 81 4.67 9.46 6.15
CA TYR A 81 4.55 10.84 5.65
C TYR A 81 4.62 11.84 6.81
N SER A 82 4.91 13.12 6.53
CA SER A 82 5.07 14.11 7.60
C SER A 82 3.76 14.42 8.32
N PRO A 83 3.80 14.65 9.67
CA PRO A 83 2.60 14.83 10.48
C PRO A 83 1.85 16.15 10.23
N ASN A 84 2.37 17.02 9.39
CA ASN A 84 1.72 18.24 8.94
C ASN A 84 1.17 18.15 7.51
N THR A 85 1.05 16.95 6.95
CA THR A 85 0.50 16.74 5.62
C THR A 85 -0.95 17.20 5.56
N TYR A 86 -1.19 18.26 4.75
CA TYR A 86 -2.48 18.85 4.51
C TYR A 86 -2.51 19.49 3.13
N ASN A 87 -2.91 18.70 2.14
CA ASN A 87 -3.13 19.15 0.76
C ASN A 87 -4.64 19.30 0.48
N GLY A 88 -5.18 18.65 -0.54
CA GLY A 88 -6.65 18.57 -0.76
C GLY A 88 -7.37 17.64 0.23
N ALA A 89 -6.61 16.79 0.94
CA ALA A 89 -7.07 15.94 2.03
C ALA A 89 -6.36 16.33 3.33
N VAL A 90 -6.98 16.08 4.47
CA VAL A 90 -6.44 16.40 5.80
C VAL A 90 -5.90 15.13 6.41
N TYR A 91 -4.59 15.00 6.52
CA TYR A 91 -3.93 13.86 7.17
C TYR A 91 -3.52 14.21 8.60
N LEU A 92 -2.60 15.14 8.74
CA LEU A 92 -2.05 15.61 10.00
C LEU A 92 -1.48 14.48 10.87
N ALA A 93 -1.13 14.79 12.12
CA ALA A 93 -0.61 13.79 13.06
C ALA A 93 -1.62 12.67 13.37
N ALA A 94 -2.92 12.98 13.35
CA ALA A 94 -3.97 11.98 13.58
C ALA A 94 -4.06 10.96 12.43
N GLY A 95 -3.92 11.42 11.18
CA GLY A 95 -3.84 10.53 10.02
C GLY A 95 -2.60 9.66 10.04
N LEU A 96 -1.43 10.23 10.38
CA LEU A 96 -0.19 9.44 10.53
C LEU A 96 -0.35 8.36 11.60
N LYS A 97 -0.91 8.69 12.76
CA LYS A 97 -1.21 7.71 13.81
C LYS A 97 -2.16 6.60 13.32
N ARG A 98 -3.15 6.96 12.50
CA ARG A 98 -4.04 5.97 11.87
C ARG A 98 -3.28 5.08 10.88
N LEU A 99 -2.40 5.65 10.05
CA LEU A 99 -1.55 4.87 9.15
C LEU A 99 -0.71 3.84 9.93
N GLU A 100 -0.09 4.25 11.02
CA GLU A 100 0.70 3.37 11.89
C GLU A 100 -0.16 2.24 12.48
N SER A 101 -1.43 2.49 12.78
CA SER A 101 -2.36 1.48 13.30
C SER A 101 -2.77 0.41 12.28
N TYR A 102 -2.47 0.59 11.00
CA TYR A 102 -2.69 -0.42 9.97
C TYR A 102 -1.64 -1.53 10.00
N THR A 103 -0.44 -1.26 10.51
CA THR A 103 0.64 -2.26 10.58
C THR A 103 0.22 -3.55 11.28
N PRO A 104 -0.33 -3.53 12.50
CA PRO A 104 -0.82 -4.77 13.15
C PRO A 104 -1.96 -5.43 12.37
N MET A 105 -2.76 -4.66 11.61
CA MET A 105 -3.82 -5.22 10.78
C MET A 105 -3.26 -5.97 9.56
N LEU A 106 -2.17 -5.48 8.97
CA LEU A 106 -1.45 -6.19 7.92
C LEU A 106 -0.86 -7.51 8.44
N HIS A 107 -0.20 -7.50 9.60
CA HIS A 107 0.31 -8.73 10.20
C HIS A 107 -0.81 -9.74 10.45
N LYS A 108 -1.92 -9.31 11.03
CA LYS A 108 -3.11 -10.16 11.23
C LYS A 108 -3.65 -10.74 9.91
N LEU A 109 -3.63 -9.95 8.84
CA LEU A 109 -4.06 -10.39 7.52
C LEU A 109 -3.12 -11.46 6.96
N ILE A 110 -1.81 -11.26 7.08
CA ILE A 110 -0.82 -12.25 6.64
C ILE A 110 -0.92 -13.54 7.45
N ASP A 111 -1.08 -13.46 8.76
CA ASP A 111 -1.28 -14.63 9.63
C ASP A 111 -2.50 -15.45 9.20
N HIS A 112 -3.62 -14.77 8.87
CA HIS A 112 -4.81 -15.43 8.34
C HIS A 112 -4.50 -16.22 7.05
N TYR A 113 -3.80 -15.62 6.10
CA TYR A 113 -3.48 -16.30 4.84
C TYR A 113 -2.36 -17.32 4.95
N THR A 114 -1.43 -17.16 5.87
CA THR A 114 -0.43 -18.19 6.17
C THR A 114 -1.11 -19.50 6.59
N GLN A 115 -2.24 -19.41 7.30
CA GLN A 115 -3.00 -20.58 7.72
C GLN A 115 -3.96 -21.11 6.64
N THR A 116 -4.61 -20.22 5.88
CA THR A 116 -5.69 -20.57 4.95
C THR A 116 -5.26 -20.73 3.51
N LYS A 117 -4.18 -20.06 3.10
CA LYS A 117 -3.62 -20.05 1.75
C LYS A 117 -2.10 -20.02 1.79
N PRO A 118 -1.45 -21.06 2.34
CA PRO A 118 0.00 -21.09 2.51
C PRO A 118 0.73 -20.88 1.19
N ASN A 119 1.82 -20.12 1.22
CA ASN A 119 2.66 -19.78 0.07
C ASN A 119 1.97 -18.95 -1.04
N GLN A 120 0.91 -18.23 -0.73
CA GLN A 120 0.20 -17.41 -1.70
C GLN A 120 0.19 -15.92 -1.34
N VAL A 121 0.04 -15.55 -0.06
CA VAL A 121 0.01 -14.17 0.41
C VAL A 121 1.15 -13.94 1.40
N PHE A 122 1.93 -12.90 1.19
CA PHE A 122 3.16 -12.63 1.92
C PHE A 122 3.21 -11.20 2.43
N LEU A 123 3.82 -11.00 3.59
CA LEU A 123 4.26 -9.69 4.04
C LEU A 123 5.45 -9.26 3.17
N GLY A 124 5.32 -8.09 2.59
CA GLY A 124 6.37 -7.46 1.80
C GLY A 124 7.34 -6.64 2.66
N ASP A 125 7.78 -5.50 2.11
CA ASP A 125 8.65 -4.59 2.84
C ASP A 125 7.92 -3.92 4.01
N THR A 126 8.62 -3.83 5.14
CA THR A 126 8.20 -3.11 6.35
C THR A 126 9.25 -2.10 6.83
N ALA A 127 10.42 -2.07 6.20
CA ALA A 127 11.55 -1.24 6.64
C ALA A 127 11.58 0.13 5.97
N ALA A 128 10.99 0.26 4.79
CA ALA A 128 10.97 1.52 4.04
C ALA A 128 10.31 2.65 4.83
N SER A 129 9.28 2.37 5.63
CA SER A 129 8.58 3.39 6.43
C SER A 129 9.54 4.14 7.37
N ASP A 130 10.36 3.41 8.12
CA ASP A 130 11.36 4.01 9.03
C ASP A 130 12.49 4.68 8.25
N PHE A 131 12.94 4.10 7.14
CA PHE A 131 13.92 4.75 6.29
C PHE A 131 13.42 6.12 5.81
N PHE A 132 12.21 6.20 5.30
CA PHE A 132 11.63 7.44 4.81
C PHE A 132 11.38 8.46 5.93
N ARG A 133 10.94 8.03 7.11
CA ARG A 133 10.83 8.87 8.30
C ARG A 133 12.14 9.55 8.65
N ASN A 134 13.24 8.81 8.62
CA ASN A 134 14.55 9.30 9.03
C ASN A 134 15.28 10.11 7.94
N ASN A 135 14.86 9.99 6.70
CA ASN A 135 15.56 10.57 5.54
C ASN A 135 14.63 11.41 4.62
N TYR A 136 13.49 11.86 5.14
CA TYR A 136 12.43 12.46 4.33
C TYR A 136 12.88 13.66 3.49
N GLN A 137 13.75 14.53 4.03
CA GLN A 137 14.24 15.72 3.30
C GLN A 137 14.96 15.38 2.00
N SER A 138 15.63 14.24 1.94
CA SER A 138 16.39 13.80 0.76
C SER A 138 15.56 12.99 -0.22
N TYR A 139 14.52 12.29 0.25
CA TYR A 139 13.83 11.27 -0.54
C TYR A 139 12.35 11.56 -0.81
N PHE A 140 11.77 12.61 -0.22
CA PHE A 140 10.46 13.11 -0.59
C PHE A 140 10.56 14.42 -1.37
N THR A 141 9.53 14.72 -2.15
CA THR A 141 9.32 16.04 -2.71
C THR A 141 8.78 16.95 -1.61
N PRO A 142 9.39 18.12 -1.33
CA PRO A 142 8.76 19.11 -0.47
C PRO A 142 7.53 19.69 -1.16
N GLU A 143 6.40 19.63 -0.51
CA GLU A 143 5.11 20.11 -1.01
C GLU A 143 4.57 21.18 -0.07
N ASN A 144 3.92 22.21 -0.62
CA ASN A 144 3.29 23.27 0.17
C ASN A 144 1.80 22.97 0.38
N GLY A 145 1.39 22.97 1.61
CA GLY A 145 0.00 22.75 2.00
C GLY A 145 -0.50 23.74 3.05
N ASN A 146 -1.72 23.52 3.52
CA ASN A 146 -2.37 24.43 4.46
C ASN A 146 -1.72 24.48 5.86
N ALA A 147 -0.88 23.49 6.19
CA ALA A 147 -0.11 23.42 7.44
C ALA A 147 1.40 23.58 7.22
N GLY A 148 1.80 24.30 6.17
CA GLY A 148 3.19 24.54 5.80
C GLY A 148 3.75 23.49 4.85
N THR A 149 5.09 23.45 4.71
CA THR A 149 5.75 22.46 3.86
C THR A 149 5.63 21.07 4.46
N PHE A 150 5.15 20.11 3.67
CA PHE A 150 4.96 18.72 4.06
C PHE A 150 5.66 17.76 3.09
N TYR A 151 5.74 16.49 3.46
CA TYR A 151 6.41 15.42 2.72
C TYR A 151 5.50 14.19 2.66
N LEU A 152 4.99 13.90 1.47
CA LEU A 152 4.04 12.80 1.23
C LEU A 152 4.48 11.91 0.06
N HIS A 153 4.94 12.50 -1.03
CA HIS A 153 5.29 11.77 -2.24
C HIS A 153 6.80 11.61 -2.38
N PRO A 154 7.33 10.38 -2.49
CA PRO A 154 8.73 10.15 -2.80
C PRO A 154 9.15 10.91 -4.06
N ASN A 155 10.31 11.55 -4.02
CA ASN A 155 10.95 12.10 -5.22
C ASN A 155 11.55 10.95 -6.06
N LYS A 156 12.22 11.30 -7.17
CA LYS A 156 12.80 10.29 -8.08
C LYS A 156 13.77 9.33 -7.38
N GLU A 157 14.62 9.83 -6.50
CA GLU A 157 15.56 8.99 -5.75
C GLU A 157 14.83 8.19 -4.66
N GLY A 158 13.84 8.76 -4.00
CA GLY A 158 12.97 8.05 -3.06
C GLY A 158 12.21 6.91 -3.73
N ALA A 159 11.69 7.12 -4.95
CA ALA A 159 11.02 6.06 -5.70
C ALA A 159 11.96 4.89 -6.03
N LYS A 160 13.23 5.18 -6.37
CA LYS A 160 14.25 4.12 -6.59
C LYS A 160 14.53 3.33 -5.31
N ILE A 161 14.67 4.02 -4.19
CA ILE A 161 14.90 3.38 -2.89
C ILE A 161 13.69 2.51 -2.50
N LEU A 162 12.48 3.03 -2.65
CA LEU A 162 11.26 2.24 -2.39
C LEU A 162 11.20 0.98 -3.27
N GLY A 163 11.50 1.14 -4.57
CA GLY A 163 11.58 0.02 -5.51
C GLY A 163 12.61 -1.03 -5.10
N LYS A 164 13.76 -0.61 -4.53
CA LYS A 164 14.77 -1.52 -4.00
C LYS A 164 14.24 -2.34 -2.81
N TYR A 165 13.60 -1.69 -1.82
CA TYR A 165 12.98 -2.38 -0.69
C TYR A 165 11.94 -3.41 -1.14
N TRP A 166 11.10 -3.03 -2.10
CA TRP A 166 10.09 -3.94 -2.64
C TRP A 166 10.71 -5.11 -3.40
N ALA A 167 11.72 -4.84 -4.23
CA ALA A 167 12.43 -5.89 -4.96
C ALA A 167 13.08 -6.89 -4.01
N GLU A 168 13.76 -6.42 -2.97
CA GLU A 168 14.38 -7.28 -1.94
C GLU A 168 13.34 -8.13 -1.19
N ALA A 169 12.16 -7.58 -0.90
CA ALA A 169 11.07 -8.32 -0.28
C ALA A 169 10.50 -9.40 -1.23
N ILE A 170 10.30 -9.05 -2.50
CA ILE A 170 9.80 -9.97 -3.53
C ILE A 170 10.78 -11.13 -3.77
N LEU A 171 12.08 -10.84 -3.85
CA LEU A 171 13.11 -11.87 -4.08
C LEU A 171 13.15 -12.94 -2.98
N LYS A 172 12.72 -12.62 -1.75
CA LYS A 172 12.68 -13.59 -0.63
C LYS A 172 11.57 -14.63 -0.77
N ILE A 173 10.60 -14.40 -1.63
CA ILE A 173 9.40 -15.25 -1.77
C ILE A 173 9.32 -15.94 -3.14
N MET A 174 10.23 -15.59 -4.05
CA MET A 174 10.34 -16.22 -5.36
C MET A 174 11.18 -17.49 -5.32
#